data_265702146eced15ec6ece1eb3be1ef6f
#
_entry.id   265702146eced15ec6ece1eb3be1ef6f
#
_cell.length_a   1.000
_cell.length_b   1.000
_cell.length_c   1.000
_cell.angle_alpha   90.00
_cell.angle_beta   90.00
_cell.angle_gamma   90.00
#
_symmetry.space_group_name_H-M   'P 1'
#
loop_
_entity.id
_entity.type
_entity.pdbx_description
1 polymer ?
#
loop_
_entity_poly.entity_id
_entity_poly.type
_entity_poly.pdbx_seq_one_letter_code
_entity_poly.pdbx_strand_id
1 'polypeptide(L)'
;MVSEEMYVLGTKKSTIRTIFEFGQKRAAEVGAENVFDFSLGNPNVPAPDFIRDAAVDILMHGDPTAVHGYTIAPGKPAVREALAADLKRRFGMDVTGKNLFMTA
;
A
#
# COMPACT_ATOMS: atom_id res chain seq x y z
N MET A 1 -10.93 -3.85 -33.11
CA MET A 1 -12.09 -2.95 -32.91
C MET A 1 -12.22 -2.79 -31.38
N VAL A 2 -12.09 -1.58 -30.85
CA VAL A 2 -12.24 -1.28 -29.41
C VAL A 2 -13.67 -0.77 -29.22
N SER A 3 -14.37 -1.17 -28.16
CA SER A 3 -15.69 -0.62 -27.85
C SER A 3 -15.57 0.87 -27.52
N GLU A 4 -16.56 1.66 -27.86
CA GLU A 4 -16.58 3.11 -27.58
C GLU A 4 -16.50 3.39 -26.08
N GLU A 5 -17.17 2.57 -25.27
CA GLU A 5 -17.13 2.63 -23.80
C GLU A 5 -15.71 2.46 -23.26
N MET A 6 -14.96 1.46 -23.74
CA MET A 6 -13.58 1.21 -23.34
C MET A 6 -12.64 2.31 -23.82
N TYR A 7 -12.89 2.88 -25.00
CA TYR A 7 -12.13 4.02 -25.51
C TYR A 7 -12.32 5.25 -24.62
N VAL A 8 -13.56 5.57 -24.24
CA VAL A 8 -13.88 6.69 -23.36
C VAL A 8 -13.24 6.50 -21.98
N LEU A 9 -13.31 5.30 -21.41
CA LEU A 9 -12.66 4.98 -20.13
C LEU A 9 -11.14 5.16 -20.20
N GLY A 10 -10.51 4.73 -21.29
CA GLY A 10 -9.05 4.85 -21.49
C GLY A 10 -8.57 6.28 -21.78
N THR A 11 -9.42 7.14 -22.36
CA THR A 11 -9.08 8.52 -22.70
C THR A 11 -9.45 9.54 -21.62
N LYS A 12 -10.32 9.17 -20.67
CA LYS A 12 -10.75 10.06 -19.59
C LYS A 12 -9.58 10.37 -18.65
N LYS A 13 -9.14 11.61 -18.63
CA LYS A 13 -8.12 12.06 -17.70
C LYS A 13 -8.68 12.12 -16.27
N SER A 14 -7.92 11.59 -15.32
CA SER A 14 -8.21 11.74 -13.89
C SER A 14 -7.91 13.18 -13.46
N THR A 15 -8.88 13.85 -12.86
CA THR A 15 -8.71 15.21 -12.29
C THR A 15 -7.60 15.22 -11.23
N ILE A 16 -7.53 14.19 -10.39
CA ILE A 16 -6.50 14.05 -9.35
C ILE A 16 -5.11 14.01 -10.00
N ARG A 17 -4.93 13.21 -11.05
CA ARG A 17 -3.66 13.14 -11.78
C ARG A 17 -3.29 14.48 -12.43
N THR A 18 -4.26 15.19 -12.99
CA THR A 18 -4.04 16.50 -13.59
C THR A 18 -3.56 17.52 -12.55
N ILE A 19 -4.15 17.52 -11.35
CA ILE A 19 -3.73 18.41 -10.25
C ILE A 19 -2.32 18.03 -9.78
N PHE A 20 -2.02 16.75 -9.63
CA PHE A 20 -0.69 16.28 -9.26
C PHE A 20 0.39 16.70 -10.27
N GLU A 21 0.13 16.48 -11.58
CA GLU A 21 1.03 16.92 -12.66
C GLU A 21 1.22 18.43 -12.68
N PHE A 22 0.18 19.19 -12.39
CA PHE A 22 0.29 20.65 -12.23
C PHE A 22 1.19 21.03 -11.05
N GLY A 23 1.01 20.39 -9.89
CA GLY A 23 1.84 20.59 -8.71
C GLY A 23 3.32 20.32 -8.99
N GLN A 24 3.64 19.26 -9.71
CA GLN A 24 5.01 18.94 -10.12
C GLN A 24 5.62 20.00 -11.04
N LYS A 25 4.88 20.48 -12.04
CA LYS A 25 5.34 21.56 -12.91
C LYS A 25 5.58 22.85 -12.12
N ARG A 26 4.66 23.17 -11.21
CA ARG A 26 4.80 24.37 -10.37
C ARG A 26 6.02 24.28 -9.46
N ALA A 27 6.29 23.10 -8.88
CA ALA A 27 7.49 22.88 -8.07
C ALA A 27 8.79 23.07 -8.85
N ALA A 28 8.82 22.70 -10.12
CA ALA A 28 9.98 22.94 -11.00
C ALA A 28 10.21 24.45 -11.31
N GLU A 29 9.13 25.25 -11.30
CA GLU A 29 9.22 26.69 -11.59
C GLU A 29 9.61 27.54 -10.36
N VAL A 30 9.07 27.20 -9.19
CA VAL A 30 9.14 28.05 -7.98
C VAL A 30 9.95 27.44 -6.84
N GLY A 31 10.44 26.21 -7.00
CA GLY A 31 11.07 25.41 -5.96
C GLY A 31 10.07 24.50 -5.23
N ALA A 32 10.46 23.26 -4.95
CA ALA A 32 9.59 22.28 -4.31
C ALA A 32 9.16 22.69 -2.90
N GLU A 33 10.01 23.44 -2.20
CA GLU A 33 9.76 23.96 -0.85
C GLU A 33 8.63 25.03 -0.80
N ASN A 34 8.27 25.58 -1.96
CA ASN A 34 7.23 26.59 -2.11
C ASN A 34 5.90 26.03 -2.61
N VAL A 35 5.80 24.68 -2.75
CA VAL A 35 4.58 24.02 -3.23
C VAL A 35 4.09 23.03 -2.19
N PHE A 36 2.88 23.24 -1.71
CA PHE A 36 2.19 22.35 -0.77
C PHE A 36 1.16 21.52 -1.53
N ASP A 37 1.59 20.33 -1.99
CA ASP A 37 0.75 19.45 -2.79
C ASP A 37 -0.09 18.52 -1.90
N PHE A 38 -1.40 18.74 -1.88
CA PHE A 38 -2.40 17.90 -1.19
C PHE A 38 -3.25 17.07 -2.15
N SER A 39 -2.83 16.92 -3.40
CA SER A 39 -3.60 16.19 -4.42
C SER A 39 -3.61 14.68 -4.19
N LEU A 40 -2.55 14.12 -3.63
CA LEU A 40 -2.39 12.71 -3.32
C LEU A 40 -1.99 12.52 -1.84
N GLY A 41 -2.46 11.43 -1.25
CA GLY A 41 -2.11 11.04 0.12
C GLY A 41 -0.75 10.36 0.20
N ASN A 42 0.32 11.00 -0.28
CA ASN A 42 1.66 10.47 -0.13
C ASN A 42 2.16 10.59 1.31
N PRO A 43 2.72 9.51 1.91
CA PRO A 43 3.37 9.62 3.21
C PRO A 43 4.59 10.55 3.10
N ASN A 44 4.70 11.49 4.03
CA ASN A 44 5.84 12.40 4.15
C ASN A 44 6.77 12.02 5.33
N VAL A 45 6.43 10.96 6.04
CA VAL A 45 7.24 10.38 7.10
C VAL A 45 7.80 9.05 6.59
N PRO A 46 9.13 8.83 6.64
CA PRO A 46 9.70 7.56 6.22
C PRO A 46 9.19 6.40 7.09
N ALA A 47 9.01 5.24 6.47
CA ALA A 47 8.70 4.03 7.23
C ALA A 47 9.84 3.73 8.23
N PRO A 48 9.51 3.20 9.42
CA PRO A 48 10.54 2.78 10.38
C PRO A 48 11.54 1.79 9.74
N ASP A 49 12.82 1.90 10.10
CA ASP A 49 13.90 1.06 9.52
C ASP A 49 13.63 -0.44 9.66
N PHE A 50 13.02 -0.86 10.76
CA PHE A 50 12.70 -2.28 10.97
C PHE A 50 11.77 -2.88 9.91
N ILE A 51 10.94 -2.07 9.24
CA ILE A 51 10.08 -2.54 8.12
C ILE A 51 10.95 -2.93 6.94
N ARG A 52 11.93 -2.08 6.59
CA ARG A 52 12.91 -2.37 5.53
C ARG A 52 13.71 -3.61 5.87
N ASP A 53 14.23 -3.67 7.09
CA ASP A 53 15.11 -4.75 7.53
C ASP A 53 14.37 -6.10 7.55
N ALA A 54 13.11 -6.13 8.02
CA ALA A 54 12.26 -7.31 7.95
C ALA A 54 11.96 -7.74 6.51
N ALA A 55 11.70 -6.79 5.60
CA ALA A 55 11.47 -7.12 4.20
C ALA A 55 12.73 -7.70 3.53
N VAL A 56 13.92 -7.13 3.81
CA VAL A 56 15.21 -7.65 3.33
C VAL A 56 15.46 -9.05 3.88
N ASP A 57 15.24 -9.28 5.17
CA ASP A 57 15.43 -10.59 5.80
C ASP A 57 14.55 -11.67 5.15
N ILE A 58 13.27 -11.37 4.93
CA ILE A 58 12.34 -12.28 4.26
C ILE A 58 12.80 -12.60 2.83
N LEU A 59 13.26 -11.61 2.08
CA LEU A 59 13.72 -11.80 0.70
C LEU A 59 15.04 -12.58 0.61
N MET A 60 15.93 -12.39 1.55
CA MET A 60 17.26 -13.03 1.54
C MET A 60 17.25 -14.45 2.11
N HIS A 61 16.40 -14.72 3.11
CA HIS A 61 16.45 -15.97 3.87
C HIS A 61 15.15 -16.78 3.81
N GLY A 62 14.05 -16.20 3.34
CA GLY A 62 12.78 -16.89 3.18
C GLY A 62 12.82 -17.92 2.05
N ASP A 63 11.97 -18.95 2.14
CA ASP A 63 11.77 -19.87 1.02
C ASP A 63 11.22 -19.12 -0.19
N PRO A 64 11.91 -19.12 -1.36
CA PRO A 64 11.50 -18.35 -2.52
C PRO A 64 10.09 -18.67 -3.01
N THR A 65 9.69 -19.95 -2.96
CA THR A 65 8.37 -20.40 -3.39
C THR A 65 7.28 -19.88 -2.43
N ALA A 66 7.55 -19.92 -1.14
CA ALA A 66 6.61 -19.41 -0.13
C ALA A 66 6.53 -17.88 -0.10
N VAL A 67 7.64 -17.18 -0.43
CA VAL A 67 7.68 -15.71 -0.48
C VAL A 67 6.92 -15.17 -1.68
N HIS A 68 7.10 -15.79 -2.86
CA HIS A 68 6.52 -15.34 -4.13
C HIS A 68 5.26 -16.09 -4.54
N GLY A 69 4.88 -17.14 -3.79
CA GLY A 69 3.73 -17.97 -4.09
C GLY A 69 2.39 -17.37 -3.64
N TYR A 70 1.32 -17.90 -4.19
CA TYR A 70 -0.03 -17.60 -3.71
C TYR A 70 -0.24 -18.07 -2.27
N THR A 71 -1.03 -17.30 -1.53
CA THR A 71 -1.51 -17.71 -0.21
C THR A 71 -2.99 -18.07 -0.25
N ILE A 72 -3.51 -18.68 0.82
CA ILE A 72 -4.95 -18.90 0.97
C ILE A 72 -5.71 -17.59 1.05
N ALA A 73 -6.96 -17.55 0.57
CA ALA A 73 -7.77 -16.34 0.44
C ALA A 73 -7.81 -15.45 1.71
N PRO A 74 -7.99 -15.96 2.93
CA PRO A 74 -7.98 -15.12 4.12
C PRO A 74 -6.57 -14.67 4.59
N GLY A 75 -5.51 -15.04 3.89
CA GLY A 75 -4.12 -14.75 4.26
C GLY A 75 -3.47 -15.84 5.13
N LYS A 76 -2.15 -15.81 5.25
CA LYS A 76 -1.37 -16.81 6.01
C LYS A 76 -1.86 -16.90 7.47
N PRO A 77 -2.14 -18.12 7.98
CA PRO A 77 -2.62 -18.30 9.36
C PRO A 77 -1.72 -17.67 10.41
N ALA A 78 -0.39 -17.86 10.30
CA ALA A 78 0.57 -17.31 11.25
C ALA A 78 0.51 -15.77 11.33
N VAL A 79 0.30 -15.09 10.21
CA VAL A 79 0.15 -13.63 10.18
C VAL A 79 -1.14 -13.21 10.88
N ARG A 80 -2.25 -13.89 10.60
CA ARG A 80 -3.54 -13.61 11.22
C ARG A 80 -3.52 -13.83 12.74
N GLU A 81 -2.88 -14.90 13.21
CA GLU A 81 -2.75 -15.16 14.66
C GLU A 81 -1.85 -14.12 15.32
N ALA A 82 -0.75 -13.70 14.69
CA ALA A 82 0.11 -12.63 15.23
C ALA A 82 -0.65 -11.30 15.34
N LEU A 83 -1.45 -10.95 14.33
CA LEU A 83 -2.31 -9.75 14.37
C LEU A 83 -3.39 -9.86 15.45
N ALA A 84 -4.03 -11.01 15.59
CA ALA A 84 -5.03 -11.22 16.65
C ALA A 84 -4.42 -11.07 18.04
N ALA A 85 -3.23 -11.61 18.26
CA ALA A 85 -2.49 -11.47 19.51
C ALA A 85 -2.14 -10.00 19.79
N ASP A 86 -1.72 -9.25 18.79
CA ASP A 86 -1.43 -7.82 18.94
C ASP A 86 -2.68 -6.99 19.24
N LEU A 87 -3.79 -7.25 18.54
CA LEU A 87 -5.08 -6.60 18.81
C LEU A 87 -5.57 -6.87 20.24
N LYS A 88 -5.43 -8.11 20.71
CA LYS A 88 -5.74 -8.46 22.09
C LYS A 88 -4.85 -7.70 23.08
N ARG A 89 -3.55 -7.68 22.84
CA ARG A 89 -2.57 -7.01 23.71
C ARG A 89 -2.79 -5.49 23.78
N ARG A 90 -3.05 -4.83 22.66
CA ARG A 90 -3.15 -3.36 22.56
C ARG A 90 -4.52 -2.81 22.92
N PHE A 91 -5.57 -3.54 22.55
CA PHE A 91 -6.94 -3.04 22.62
C PHE A 91 -7.89 -3.92 23.43
N GLY A 92 -7.41 -5.05 24.01
CA GLY A 92 -8.24 -5.97 24.79
C GLY A 92 -9.29 -6.72 23.94
N MET A 93 -9.14 -6.76 22.62
CA MET A 93 -10.11 -7.40 21.70
C MET A 93 -10.05 -8.91 21.85
N ASP A 94 -11.21 -9.54 22.03
CA ASP A 94 -11.34 -11.00 22.05
C ASP A 94 -11.52 -11.55 20.64
N VAL A 95 -10.44 -11.57 19.86
CA VAL A 95 -10.38 -12.05 18.48
C VAL A 95 -9.27 -13.08 18.33
N THR A 96 -9.47 -13.99 17.36
CA THR A 96 -8.50 -14.99 16.95
C THR A 96 -8.17 -14.79 15.47
N GLY A 97 -7.16 -15.45 14.94
CA GLY A 97 -6.85 -15.39 13.51
C GLY A 97 -8.01 -15.83 12.60
N LYS A 98 -8.97 -16.60 13.11
CA LYS A 98 -10.19 -16.97 12.35
C LYS A 98 -11.13 -15.81 12.09
N ASN A 99 -11.08 -14.77 12.91
CA ASN A 99 -11.88 -13.56 12.77
C ASN A 99 -11.27 -12.52 11.82
N LEU A 100 -10.05 -12.78 11.32
CA LEU A 100 -9.30 -11.86 10.48
C LEU A 100 -9.26 -12.34 9.02
N PHE A 101 -9.45 -11.40 8.12
CA PHE A 101 -9.32 -11.61 6.67
C PHE A 101 -8.39 -10.53 6.12
N MET A 102 -7.26 -10.95 5.51
CA MET A 102 -6.29 -10.03 4.92
C MET A 102 -6.75 -9.61 3.53
N THR A 103 -6.83 -8.31 3.29
CA THR A 103 -7.16 -7.73 1.98
C THR A 103 -6.05 -6.78 1.55
N ALA A 104 -5.90 -6.61 0.24
CA ALA A 104 -5.04 -5.61 -0.38
C ALA A 104 -5.86 -4.49 -1.01
#